data_f87039f4bfc9fc43230c86194f5863d1
#
_entry.id   f87039f4bfc9fc43230c86194f5863d1
#
_cell.length_a   1.000
_cell.length_b   1.000
_cell.length_c   1.000
_cell.angle_alpha   90.00
_cell.angle_beta   90.00
_cell.angle_gamma   90.00
#
_symmetry.space_group_name_H-M   'P 1'
#
loop_
_entity.id
_entity.type
_entity.pdbx_description
1 polymer ?
#
loop_
_entity_poly.entity_id
_entity_poly.type
_entity_poly.pdbx_seq_one_letter_code
_entity_poly.pdbx_strand_id
1 'polypeptide(L)'
;RAAMKVLEAAGHRVYAPRGLCCGRTFLSAGMVDKARKEARKMVQALAPFAGKPVVGLEPSCLFSLRDEFPAMGVGELSGALLFEEFLARNPGKLEFRQMKQDVLLHGHCHQKAFDAMPAVEKVLGMVMG
;
A
#
# COMPACT_ATOMS: atom_id res chain seq x y z
N ARG A 1 -8.42 -4.46 9.18
CA ARG A 1 -8.22 -5.29 10.40
C ARG A 1 -7.37 -6.54 10.10
N ALA A 2 -7.67 -7.33 9.04
CA ALA A 2 -6.90 -8.54 8.71
C ALA A 2 -5.41 -8.24 8.45
N ALA A 3 -5.10 -7.27 7.59
CA ALA A 3 -3.73 -6.89 7.29
C ALA A 3 -2.92 -6.46 8.53
N MET A 4 -3.54 -5.74 9.48
CA MET A 4 -2.89 -5.38 10.74
C MET A 4 -2.50 -6.63 11.54
N LYS A 5 -3.42 -7.61 11.66
CA LYS A 5 -3.14 -8.86 12.36
C LYS A 5 -1.97 -9.63 11.74
N VAL A 6 -1.90 -9.65 10.40
CA VAL A 6 -0.79 -10.30 9.69
C VAL A 6 0.53 -9.59 9.96
N LEU A 7 0.56 -8.26 9.89
CA LEU A 7 1.77 -7.48 10.17
C LEU A 7 2.21 -7.62 11.63
N GLU A 8 1.28 -7.61 12.58
CA GLU A 8 1.56 -7.82 14.00
C GLU A 8 2.09 -9.24 14.26
N ALA A 9 1.49 -10.26 13.62
CA ALA A 9 1.99 -11.65 13.67
C ALA A 9 3.39 -11.79 13.07
N ALA A 10 3.71 -10.99 12.05
CA ALA A 10 5.07 -10.90 11.49
C ALA A 10 6.08 -10.18 12.41
N GLY A 11 5.64 -9.68 13.57
CA GLY A 11 6.48 -9.00 14.56
C GLY A 11 6.57 -7.48 14.39
N HIS A 12 5.71 -6.88 13.56
CA HIS A 12 5.71 -5.43 13.33
C HIS A 12 4.72 -4.73 14.27
N ARG A 13 5.13 -3.54 14.76
CA ARG A 13 4.19 -2.62 15.40
C ARG A 13 3.53 -1.77 14.33
N VAL A 14 2.20 -1.85 14.26
CA VAL A 14 1.41 -1.16 13.23
C VAL A 14 0.76 0.09 13.80
N TYR A 15 0.93 1.21 13.09
CA TYR A 15 0.22 2.46 13.34
C TYR A 15 -0.70 2.75 12.14
N ALA A 16 -1.99 2.94 12.40
CA ALA A 16 -2.98 3.20 11.36
C ALA A 16 -3.67 4.56 11.62
N PRO A 17 -3.18 5.64 11.03
CA PRO A 17 -3.82 6.95 11.14
C PRO A 17 -5.22 6.91 10.51
N ARG A 18 -6.15 7.69 11.08
CA ARG A 18 -7.54 7.75 10.63
C ARG A 18 -7.85 9.09 9.98
N GLY A 19 -8.87 9.12 9.14
CA GLY A 19 -9.37 10.36 8.53
C GLY A 19 -8.45 10.95 7.45
N LEU A 20 -7.55 10.16 6.90
CA LEU A 20 -6.67 10.55 5.80
C LEU A 20 -7.23 10.07 4.45
N CYS A 21 -7.03 10.88 3.43
CA CYS A 21 -7.38 10.58 2.05
C CYS A 21 -6.16 10.83 1.15
N CYS A 22 -5.90 9.95 0.20
CA CYS A 22 -4.85 10.14 -0.81
C CYS A 22 -5.20 11.20 -1.86
N GLY A 23 -6.46 11.63 -1.93
CA GLY A 23 -6.91 12.60 -2.92
C GLY A 23 -7.23 12.01 -4.30
N ARG A 24 -7.07 10.72 -4.52
CA ARG A 24 -7.25 10.08 -5.83
C ARG A 24 -8.60 10.37 -6.47
N THR A 25 -9.69 10.32 -5.73
CA THR A 25 -11.03 10.60 -6.26
C THR A 25 -11.18 12.05 -6.72
N PHE A 26 -10.53 12.99 -6.03
CA PHE A 26 -10.50 14.38 -6.48
C PHE A 26 -9.70 14.56 -7.77
N LEU A 27 -8.57 13.86 -7.91
CA LEU A 27 -7.79 13.85 -9.17
C LEU A 27 -8.62 13.31 -10.32
N SER A 28 -9.31 12.20 -10.13
CA SER A 28 -10.17 11.60 -11.15
C SER A 28 -11.31 12.52 -11.58
N ALA A 29 -11.74 13.43 -10.70
CA ALA A 29 -12.75 14.45 -10.99
C ALA A 29 -12.16 15.80 -11.48
N GLY A 30 -10.84 15.86 -11.74
CA GLY A 30 -10.16 17.09 -12.16
C GLY A 30 -9.99 18.16 -11.07
N MET A 31 -10.27 17.82 -9.81
CA MET A 31 -10.19 18.74 -8.67
C MET A 31 -8.78 18.75 -8.06
N VAL A 32 -7.79 19.15 -8.83
CA VAL A 32 -6.36 19.04 -8.47
C VAL A 32 -6.02 19.74 -7.15
N ASP A 33 -6.57 20.94 -6.91
CA ASP A 33 -6.29 21.69 -5.66
C ASP A 33 -6.84 20.99 -4.42
N LYS A 34 -8.00 20.35 -4.53
CA LYS A 34 -8.55 19.53 -3.44
C LYS A 34 -7.68 18.29 -3.19
N ALA A 35 -7.27 17.62 -4.26
CA ALA A 35 -6.37 16.48 -4.18
C ALA A 35 -5.06 16.86 -3.50
N ARG A 36 -4.45 17.98 -3.91
CA ARG A 36 -3.21 18.51 -3.31
C ARG A 36 -3.39 18.83 -1.82
N LYS A 37 -4.53 19.39 -1.42
CA LYS A 37 -4.83 19.65 -0.01
C LYS A 37 -4.88 18.37 0.82
N GLU A 38 -5.56 17.33 0.35
CA GLU A 38 -5.60 16.04 1.05
C GLU A 38 -4.22 15.36 1.08
N ALA A 39 -3.48 15.41 -0.02
CA ALA A 39 -2.12 14.88 -0.09
C ALA A 39 -1.19 15.56 0.95
N ARG A 40 -1.25 16.88 1.09
CA ARG A 40 -0.47 17.60 2.11
C ARG A 40 -0.83 17.17 3.54
N LYS A 41 -2.12 16.99 3.84
CA LYS A 41 -2.56 16.47 5.16
C LYS A 41 -1.95 15.09 5.42
N MET A 42 -1.94 14.22 4.41
CA MET A 42 -1.37 12.89 4.55
C MET A 42 0.14 12.95 4.81
N VAL A 43 0.89 13.73 4.04
CA VAL A 43 2.34 13.91 4.25
C VAL A 43 2.62 14.44 5.66
N GLN A 44 1.88 15.44 6.12
CA GLN A 44 2.02 15.99 7.47
C GLN A 44 1.72 14.96 8.57
N ALA A 45 0.66 14.15 8.39
CA ALA A 45 0.30 13.11 9.35
C ALA A 45 1.32 11.95 9.40
N LEU A 46 2.02 11.71 8.31
CA LEU A 46 3.06 10.68 8.23
C LEU A 46 4.46 11.19 8.62
N ALA A 47 4.67 12.51 8.70
CA ALA A 47 5.95 13.11 9.04
C ALA A 47 6.59 12.57 10.34
N PRO A 48 5.84 12.32 11.44
CA PRO A 48 6.40 11.71 12.65
C PRO A 48 6.95 10.28 12.47
N PHE A 49 6.59 9.63 11.36
CA PHE A 49 7.02 8.28 11.01
C PHE A 49 8.03 8.26 9.87
N ALA A 50 8.71 9.36 9.60
CA ALA A 50 9.75 9.43 8.58
C ALA A 50 10.77 8.30 8.75
N GLY A 51 11.15 7.65 7.65
CA GLY A 51 12.05 6.49 7.66
C GLY A 51 11.41 5.16 8.06
N LYS A 52 10.11 5.14 8.39
CA LYS A 52 9.36 3.89 8.59
C LYS A 52 8.62 3.49 7.30
N PRO A 53 8.45 2.18 7.04
CA PRO A 53 7.68 1.74 5.90
C PRO A 53 6.22 2.23 5.98
N VAL A 54 5.74 2.80 4.89
CA VAL A 54 4.32 3.12 4.69
C VAL A 54 3.73 2.00 3.87
N VAL A 55 2.71 1.32 4.42
CA VAL A 55 2.08 0.16 3.77
C VAL A 55 0.65 0.50 3.39
N GLY A 56 0.34 0.40 2.11
CA GLY A 56 -1.01 0.62 1.57
C GLY A 56 -1.71 -0.68 1.22
N LEU A 57 -3.03 -0.69 1.37
CA LEU A 57 -3.87 -1.85 1.06
C LEU A 57 -4.63 -1.68 -0.25
N GLU A 58 -4.74 -0.45 -0.72
CA GLU A 58 -5.50 -0.13 -1.93
C GLU A 58 -4.52 0.40 -2.99
N PRO A 59 -4.37 -0.29 -4.13
CA PRO A 59 -3.36 0.03 -5.13
C PRO A 59 -3.48 1.44 -5.70
N SER A 60 -4.68 1.92 -6.01
CA SER A 60 -4.84 3.24 -6.60
C SER A 60 -4.46 4.37 -5.63
N CYS A 61 -4.75 4.18 -4.34
CA CYS A 61 -4.30 5.13 -3.31
C CYS A 61 -2.79 5.10 -3.13
N LEU A 62 -2.19 3.89 -3.07
CA LEU A 62 -0.76 3.78 -2.86
C LEU A 62 0.06 4.34 -4.01
N PHE A 63 -0.33 4.02 -5.24
CA PHE A 63 0.38 4.55 -6.40
C PHE A 63 0.21 6.05 -6.54
N SER A 64 -0.89 6.64 -6.04
CA SER A 64 -0.98 8.11 -5.92
C SER A 64 0.11 8.69 -5.03
N LEU A 65 0.50 8.01 -3.96
CA LEU A 65 1.60 8.47 -3.10
C LEU A 65 2.94 8.43 -3.81
N ARG A 66 3.16 7.42 -4.68
CA ARG A 66 4.42 7.25 -5.41
C ARG A 66 4.56 8.15 -6.63
N ASP A 67 3.48 8.38 -7.34
CA ASP A 67 3.46 9.00 -8.67
C ASP A 67 2.85 10.41 -8.63
N GLU A 68 1.58 10.53 -8.25
CA GLU A 68 0.90 11.83 -8.33
C GLU A 68 1.35 12.82 -7.23
N PHE A 69 1.77 12.37 -6.05
CA PHE A 69 2.23 13.29 -5.01
C PHE A 69 3.47 14.09 -5.44
N PRO A 70 4.54 13.48 -5.97
CA PRO A 70 5.65 14.22 -6.56
C PRO A 70 5.22 15.16 -7.69
N ALA A 71 4.37 14.69 -8.59
CA ALA A 71 3.85 15.50 -9.71
C ALA A 71 3.03 16.72 -9.24
N MET A 72 2.36 16.62 -8.10
CA MET A 72 1.65 17.74 -7.48
C MET A 72 2.55 18.65 -6.62
N GLY A 73 3.83 18.34 -6.46
CA GLY A 73 4.75 19.09 -5.61
C GLY A 73 4.41 18.99 -4.11
N VAL A 74 3.86 17.87 -3.66
CA VAL A 74 3.41 17.71 -2.26
C VAL A 74 4.43 17.00 -1.39
N GLY A 75 5.49 16.46 -1.97
CA GLY A 75 6.49 15.64 -1.32
C GLY A 75 6.49 14.23 -1.86
N GLU A 76 7.45 13.45 -1.43
CA GLU A 76 7.70 12.12 -1.94
C GLU A 76 7.46 11.07 -0.85
N LEU A 77 6.65 10.08 -1.17
CA LEU A 77 6.45 8.87 -0.39
C LEU A 77 6.83 7.64 -1.26
N SER A 78 7.92 7.76 -2.00
CA SER A 78 8.45 6.71 -2.89
C SER A 78 8.73 5.39 -2.18
N GLY A 79 9.02 5.43 -0.89
CA GLY A 79 9.18 4.25 -0.04
C GLY A 79 7.87 3.57 0.38
N ALA A 80 6.71 4.08 -0.04
CA ALA A 80 5.43 3.44 0.24
C ALA A 80 5.31 2.13 -0.54
N LEU A 81 4.85 1.07 0.12
CA LEU A 81 4.74 -0.29 -0.40
C LEU A 81 3.31 -0.79 -0.36
N LEU A 82 2.91 -1.55 -1.37
CA LEU A 82 1.72 -2.39 -1.24
C LEU A 82 1.94 -3.43 -0.13
N PHE A 83 0.86 -3.88 0.46
CA PHE A 83 0.90 -4.90 1.52
C PHE A 83 1.65 -6.15 1.06
N GLU A 84 1.40 -6.60 -0.16
CA GLU A 84 2.04 -7.74 -0.78
C GLU A 84 3.53 -7.49 -1.05
N GLU A 85 3.89 -6.28 -1.51
CA GLU A 85 5.30 -5.90 -1.69
C GLU A 85 6.05 -5.92 -0.36
N PHE A 86 5.41 -5.40 0.69
CA PHE A 86 6.00 -5.39 2.02
C PHE A 86 6.22 -6.82 2.55
N LEU A 87 5.20 -7.68 2.47
CA LEU A 87 5.30 -9.08 2.90
C LEU A 87 6.29 -9.89 2.06
N ALA A 88 6.31 -9.69 0.75
CA ALA A 88 7.25 -10.38 -0.14
C ALA A 88 8.72 -10.09 0.18
N ARG A 89 9.00 -8.87 0.71
CA ARG A 89 10.34 -8.44 1.14
C ARG A 89 10.64 -8.80 2.59
N ASN A 90 9.61 -8.83 3.43
CA ASN A 90 9.73 -8.98 4.88
C ASN A 90 8.73 -10.04 5.39
N PRO A 91 8.90 -11.32 5.01
CA PRO A 91 7.96 -12.37 5.43
C PRO A 91 7.97 -12.58 6.94
N GLY A 92 9.05 -12.16 7.62
CA GLY A 92 9.19 -12.30 9.07
C GLY A 92 9.14 -13.76 9.52
N LYS A 93 8.46 -13.99 10.65
CA LYS A 93 8.21 -15.33 11.20
C LYS A 93 6.82 -15.86 10.86
N LEU A 94 6.23 -15.38 9.73
CA LEU A 94 4.91 -15.85 9.32
C LEU A 94 4.96 -17.30 8.85
N GLU A 95 4.20 -18.12 9.51
CA GLU A 95 3.86 -19.46 9.05
C GLU A 95 2.46 -19.42 8.47
N PHE A 96 2.35 -19.62 7.16
CA PHE A 96 1.06 -19.66 6.50
C PHE A 96 0.52 -21.09 6.49
N ARG A 97 -0.75 -21.22 6.90
CA ARG A 97 -1.46 -22.47 6.70
C ARG A 97 -1.74 -22.64 5.21
N GLN A 98 -1.24 -23.70 4.62
CA GLN A 98 -1.50 -24.01 3.22
C GLN A 98 -3.00 -24.27 2.97
N MET A 99 -3.51 -23.69 1.92
CA MET A 99 -4.88 -23.85 1.46
C MET A 99 -4.87 -24.66 0.18
N LYS A 100 -5.55 -25.82 0.20
CA LYS A 100 -5.75 -26.64 -1.01
C LYS A 100 -6.99 -26.17 -1.78
N GLN A 101 -6.92 -25.01 -2.37
CA GLN A 101 -8.03 -24.41 -3.14
C GLN A 101 -7.46 -23.73 -4.39
N ASP A 102 -8.16 -23.86 -5.49
CA ASP A 102 -7.87 -23.08 -6.70
C ASP A 102 -8.33 -21.64 -6.49
N VAL A 103 -7.48 -20.69 -6.82
CA VAL A 103 -7.76 -19.27 -6.69
C VAL A 103 -7.58 -18.57 -8.02
N LEU A 104 -8.60 -17.84 -8.46
CA LEU A 104 -8.50 -16.96 -9.62
C LEU A 104 -8.01 -15.57 -9.18
N LEU A 105 -6.82 -15.20 -9.65
CA LEU A 105 -6.23 -13.89 -9.38
C LEU A 105 -6.56 -12.92 -10.51
N HIS A 106 -7.33 -11.87 -10.20
CA HIS A 106 -7.49 -10.72 -11.07
C HIS A 106 -6.71 -9.53 -10.52
N GLY A 107 -5.55 -9.23 -11.12
CA GLY A 107 -4.71 -8.11 -10.70
C GLY A 107 -5.35 -6.76 -11.01
N HIS A 108 -5.22 -5.83 -10.07
CA HIS A 108 -5.67 -4.45 -10.22
C HIS A 108 -4.90 -3.74 -11.36
N CYS A 109 -5.57 -2.88 -12.14
CA CYS A 109 -4.95 -2.20 -13.28
C CYS A 109 -3.67 -1.42 -12.90
N HIS A 110 -3.65 -0.73 -11.76
CA HIS A 110 -2.45 -0.05 -11.28
C HIS A 110 -1.33 -1.04 -10.90
N GLN A 111 -1.65 -2.18 -10.30
CA GLN A 111 -0.63 -3.21 -10.00
C GLN A 111 0.03 -3.72 -11.28
N LYS A 112 -0.76 -3.91 -12.34
CA LYS A 112 -0.24 -4.31 -13.66
C LYS A 112 0.59 -3.21 -14.31
N ALA A 113 0.12 -1.96 -14.26
CA ALA A 113 0.80 -0.81 -14.85
C ALA A 113 2.15 -0.48 -14.18
N PHE A 114 2.28 -0.74 -12.88
CA PHE A 114 3.49 -0.49 -12.09
C PHE A 114 4.31 -1.73 -11.77
N ASP A 115 4.08 -2.84 -12.49
CA ASP A 115 4.80 -4.12 -12.34
C ASP A 115 4.82 -4.65 -10.90
N ALA A 116 3.71 -4.52 -10.19
CA ALA A 116 3.56 -4.97 -8.80
C ALA A 116 2.95 -6.38 -8.67
N MET A 117 2.56 -7.02 -9.77
CA MET A 117 1.96 -8.35 -9.78
C MET A 117 2.88 -9.46 -9.23
N PRO A 118 4.21 -9.46 -9.49
CA PRO A 118 5.09 -10.51 -8.97
C PRO A 118 5.08 -10.62 -7.45
N ALA A 119 4.90 -9.50 -6.73
CA ALA A 119 4.78 -9.52 -5.27
C ALA A 119 3.48 -10.17 -4.79
N VAL A 120 2.38 -9.93 -5.50
CA VAL A 120 1.07 -10.55 -5.22
C VAL A 120 1.15 -12.07 -5.41
N GLU A 121 1.68 -12.51 -6.55
CA GLU A 121 1.85 -13.93 -6.88
C GLU A 121 2.77 -14.63 -5.87
N LYS A 122 3.88 -13.99 -5.50
CA LYS A 122 4.80 -14.52 -4.49
C LYS A 122 4.11 -14.73 -3.15
N VAL A 123 3.34 -13.75 -2.67
CA VAL A 123 2.64 -13.85 -1.37
C VAL A 123 1.52 -14.88 -1.41
N LEU A 124 0.77 -14.96 -2.50
CA LEU A 124 -0.23 -16.01 -2.70
C LEU A 124 0.41 -17.40 -2.72
N GLY A 125 1.54 -17.57 -3.41
CA GLY A 125 2.30 -18.82 -3.39
C GLY A 125 2.73 -19.28 -2.00
N MET A 126 2.96 -18.37 -1.05
CA MET A 126 3.25 -18.74 0.35
C MET A 126 2.05 -19.39 1.06
N VAL A 127 0.83 -19.11 0.61
CA VAL A 127 -0.42 -19.62 1.19
C VAL A 127 -0.94 -20.84 0.46
N MET A 128 -0.71 -20.89 -0.85
CA MET A 128 -1.27 -21.95 -1.72
C MET A 128 -0.41 -23.21 -1.80
N GLY A 129 0.85 -23.13 -1.48
CA GLY A 129 1.79 -24.26 -1.47
C GLY A 129 2.39 -24.56 -2.85
#